data_bbe49763177c9e236c8e00e72ff37373
#
_entry.id   bbe49763177c9e236c8e00e72ff37373
#
_cell.length_a   1.000
_cell.length_b   1.000
_cell.length_c   1.000
_cell.angle_alpha   90.00
_cell.angle_beta   90.00
_cell.angle_gamma   90.00
#
_symmetry.space_group_name_H-M   'P 1'
#
loop_
_entity.id
_entity.type
_entity.pdbx_description
1 polymer ?
#
loop_
_entity_poly.entity_id
_entity_poly.type
_entity_poly.pdbx_seq_one_letter_code
_entity_poly.pdbx_strand_id
1 'polypeptide(L)'
;MRPLLVTVFAVCLAACIGACLVVAPGVAAAAGIPAAYAPIVVQPVVQSGRHEFDLTPALERARRENKRLYVYLGANDCPYCRRYEDFLEQNAAVLAPQFAAQYRVADLRSALMVTASRLYIRLGDRSLPYAEFQRSIGDERARMLVYPSVWLLGPDARPLMQMPAGNGTFQTVPEQLEILRLEQ
;
A
#
# COMPACT_ATOMS: atom_id res chain seq x y z
N MET A 1 41.69 -51.41 63.55
CA MET A 1 41.19 -50.09 63.17
C MET A 1 40.79 -50.12 61.71
N ARG A 2 39.52 -50.13 61.43
CA ARG A 2 38.97 -50.24 60.06
C ARG A 2 38.54 -48.86 59.54
N PRO A 3 38.85 -48.44 58.28
CA PRO A 3 38.21 -47.28 57.72
C PRO A 3 36.93 -47.66 56.95
N LEU A 4 35.91 -46.86 57.14
CA LEU A 4 34.62 -46.91 56.47
C LEU A 4 34.75 -46.48 55.00
N LEU A 5 34.15 -47.31 54.08
CA LEU A 5 33.94 -47.00 52.69
C LEU A 5 32.65 -46.19 52.59
N VAL A 6 32.75 -44.96 52.08
CA VAL A 6 31.60 -44.11 51.77
C VAL A 6 31.34 -44.24 50.27
N THR A 7 30.20 -44.86 49.91
CA THR A 7 29.74 -45.02 48.55
C THR A 7 28.91 -43.76 48.14
N VAL A 8 29.41 -43.00 47.17
CA VAL A 8 28.72 -41.84 46.65
C VAL A 8 27.88 -42.33 45.47
N PHE A 9 26.55 -42.26 45.63
CA PHE A 9 25.60 -42.47 44.53
C PHE A 9 25.52 -41.19 43.70
N ALA A 10 25.99 -41.26 42.44
CA ALA A 10 25.77 -40.21 41.45
C ALA A 10 24.38 -40.39 40.82
N VAL A 11 23.46 -39.46 41.10
CA VAL A 11 22.16 -39.38 40.44
C VAL A 11 22.31 -38.54 39.18
N CYS A 12 22.27 -39.18 38.02
CA CYS A 12 22.17 -38.50 36.70
C CYS A 12 20.76 -37.95 36.51
N LEU A 13 20.61 -36.62 36.66
CA LEU A 13 19.40 -35.92 36.30
C LEU A 13 19.44 -35.62 34.78
N ALA A 14 18.71 -36.39 33.96
CA ALA A 14 18.54 -36.13 32.54
C ALA A 14 17.51 -34.98 32.39
N ALA A 15 17.99 -33.77 32.13
CA ALA A 15 17.14 -32.62 31.77
C ALA A 15 16.69 -32.75 30.31
N CYS A 16 15.45 -33.16 30.11
CA CYS A 16 14.78 -33.07 28.79
C CYS A 16 14.50 -31.59 28.50
N ILE A 17 15.35 -30.95 27.69
CA ILE A 17 15.08 -29.63 27.12
C ILE A 17 14.05 -29.80 25.99
N GLY A 18 12.77 -29.66 26.34
CA GLY A 18 11.69 -29.55 25.36
C GLY A 18 11.83 -28.23 24.62
N ALA A 19 12.29 -28.30 23.37
CA ALA A 19 12.25 -27.15 22.47
C ALA A 19 10.78 -26.84 22.11
N CYS A 20 10.17 -25.89 22.80
CA CYS A 20 8.92 -25.29 22.35
C CYS A 20 9.19 -24.55 21.05
N LEU A 21 8.79 -25.12 19.93
CA LEU A 21 8.64 -24.41 18.64
C LEU A 21 7.54 -23.36 18.84
N VAL A 22 7.94 -22.14 19.13
CA VAL A 22 7.03 -20.98 19.05
C VAL A 22 6.76 -20.74 17.58
N VAL A 23 5.63 -21.27 17.10
CA VAL A 23 5.09 -20.90 15.80
C VAL A 23 4.63 -19.45 15.93
N ALA A 24 5.46 -18.52 15.46
CA ALA A 24 5.05 -17.12 15.34
C ALA A 24 3.78 -17.06 14.47
N PRO A 25 2.69 -16.42 14.92
CA PRO A 25 1.54 -16.19 14.07
C PRO A 25 2.03 -15.43 12.84
N GLY A 26 1.85 -16.02 11.65
CA GLY A 26 2.14 -15.33 10.41
C GLY A 26 1.37 -14.01 10.42
N VAL A 27 2.09 -12.91 10.43
CA VAL A 27 1.48 -11.58 10.27
C VAL A 27 0.84 -11.61 8.88
N ALA A 28 -0.49 -11.72 8.84
CA ALA A 28 -1.21 -11.55 7.59
C ALA A 28 -0.76 -10.22 6.99
N ALA A 29 -0.14 -10.27 5.81
CA ALA A 29 0.31 -9.05 5.14
C ALA A 29 -0.90 -8.10 5.04
N ALA A 30 -0.76 -6.93 5.63
CA ALA A 30 -1.81 -5.93 5.57
C ALA A 30 -2.07 -5.63 4.09
N ALA A 31 -3.33 -5.69 3.66
CA ALA A 31 -3.69 -5.32 2.29
C ALA A 31 -3.15 -3.93 1.98
N GLY A 32 -2.57 -3.74 0.79
CA GLY A 32 -2.09 -2.47 0.30
C GLY A 32 -0.70 -2.42 -0.30
N ILE A 33 -0.30 -1.22 -0.65
CA ILE A 33 1.04 -0.99 -1.21
C ILE A 33 2.10 -1.42 -0.20
N PRO A 34 3.05 -2.29 -0.61
CA PRO A 34 4.07 -2.84 0.28
C PRO A 34 4.93 -1.78 0.96
N ALA A 35 5.40 -2.07 2.18
CA ALA A 35 6.18 -1.15 3.00
C ALA A 35 7.48 -0.66 2.30
N ALA A 36 8.05 -1.47 1.40
CA ALA A 36 9.23 -1.11 0.62
C ALA A 36 9.05 0.18 -0.20
N TYR A 37 7.82 0.54 -0.57
CA TYR A 37 7.48 1.77 -1.29
C TYR A 37 7.23 2.97 -0.38
N ALA A 38 7.37 2.80 0.93
CA ALA A 38 7.12 3.82 1.96
C ALA A 38 5.79 4.58 1.76
N PRO A 39 4.65 3.87 1.61
CA PRO A 39 3.38 4.49 1.30
C PRO A 39 2.87 5.36 2.46
N ILE A 40 2.24 6.47 2.09
CA ILE A 40 1.42 7.27 2.99
C ILE A 40 0.03 6.67 2.94
N VAL A 41 -0.34 5.90 3.96
CA VAL A 41 -1.66 5.26 4.04
C VAL A 41 -2.70 6.30 4.38
N VAL A 42 -3.71 6.44 3.53
CA VAL A 42 -4.82 7.38 3.69
C VAL A 42 -6.09 6.58 3.97
N GLN A 43 -6.55 6.66 5.21
CA GLN A 43 -7.85 6.09 5.59
C GLN A 43 -8.97 7.10 5.35
N PRO A 44 -10.16 6.69 4.93
CA PRO A 44 -11.24 7.61 4.73
C PRO A 44 -11.83 8.10 6.06
N VAL A 45 -12.15 9.37 6.12
CA VAL A 45 -13.07 9.88 7.13
C VAL A 45 -14.48 9.54 6.68
N VAL A 46 -15.18 8.75 7.49
CA VAL A 46 -16.56 8.32 7.19
C VAL A 46 -17.55 9.15 7.97
N GLN A 47 -18.37 9.92 7.27
CA GLN A 47 -19.42 10.74 7.86
C GLN A 47 -20.69 10.65 7.01
N SER A 48 -21.81 10.29 7.63
CA SER A 48 -23.11 10.17 6.96
C SER A 48 -23.07 9.34 5.67
N GLY A 49 -22.27 8.24 5.67
CA GLY A 49 -22.09 7.36 4.52
C GLY A 49 -21.18 7.90 3.40
N ARG A 50 -20.59 9.08 3.57
CA ARG A 50 -19.56 9.65 2.73
C ARG A 50 -18.19 9.16 3.21
N HIS A 51 -17.36 8.71 2.29
CA HIS A 51 -15.99 8.26 2.51
C HIS A 51 -15.04 9.28 1.89
N GLU A 52 -14.43 10.12 2.70
CA GLU A 52 -13.53 11.18 2.23
C GLU A 52 -12.09 10.83 2.50
N PHE A 53 -11.27 10.81 1.45
CA PHE A 53 -9.83 10.61 1.51
C PHE A 53 -9.13 11.96 1.39
N ASP A 54 -8.35 12.35 2.38
CA ASP A 54 -7.58 13.59 2.36
C ASP A 54 -6.18 13.35 1.80
N LEU A 55 -5.96 13.77 0.56
CA LEU A 55 -4.66 13.72 -0.11
C LEU A 55 -3.76 14.91 0.21
N THR A 56 -4.24 15.91 0.93
CA THR A 56 -3.49 17.15 1.21
C THR A 56 -2.13 16.87 1.87
N PRO A 57 -2.03 16.04 2.94
CA PRO A 57 -0.74 15.77 3.57
C PRO A 57 0.26 15.06 2.65
N ALA A 58 -0.23 14.14 1.81
CA ALA A 58 0.61 13.41 0.86
C ALA A 58 1.14 14.34 -0.25
N LEU A 59 0.27 15.22 -0.76
CA LEU A 59 0.64 16.21 -1.78
C LEU A 59 1.64 17.24 -1.24
N GLU A 60 1.43 17.74 -0.03
CA GLU A 60 2.37 18.65 0.61
C GLU A 60 3.74 18.02 0.84
N ARG A 61 3.76 16.74 1.22
CA ARG A 61 5.02 16.01 1.36
C ARG A 61 5.71 15.84 0.02
N ALA A 62 4.98 15.48 -1.03
CA ALA A 62 5.52 15.38 -2.39
C ALA A 62 6.14 16.72 -2.84
N ARG A 63 5.44 17.85 -2.60
CA ARG A 63 5.93 19.21 -2.89
C ARG A 63 7.23 19.53 -2.17
N ARG A 64 7.28 19.30 -0.85
CA ARG A 64 8.49 19.58 -0.05
C ARG A 64 9.72 18.80 -0.52
N GLU A 65 9.49 17.61 -1.07
CA GLU A 65 10.55 16.72 -1.54
C GLU A 65 10.80 16.85 -3.05
N ASN A 66 10.14 17.80 -3.73
CA ASN A 66 10.17 17.98 -5.19
C ASN A 66 9.90 16.67 -5.94
N LYS A 67 8.88 15.95 -5.49
CA LYS A 67 8.45 14.67 -6.07
C LYS A 67 7.02 14.76 -6.58
N ARG A 68 6.69 13.85 -7.48
CA ARG A 68 5.33 13.61 -7.95
C ARG A 68 4.57 12.75 -6.95
N LEU A 69 3.26 12.71 -7.06
CA LEU A 69 2.41 11.86 -6.23
C LEU A 69 1.86 10.70 -7.06
N TYR A 70 2.17 9.48 -6.62
CA TYR A 70 1.56 8.26 -7.10
C TYR A 70 0.39 7.92 -6.18
N VAL A 71 -0.83 8.11 -6.65
CA VAL A 71 -2.05 7.85 -5.89
C VAL A 71 -2.59 6.49 -6.27
N TYR A 72 -2.63 5.59 -5.32
CA TYR A 72 -3.25 4.27 -5.45
C TYR A 72 -4.56 4.25 -4.67
N LEU A 73 -5.65 3.89 -5.31
CA LEU A 73 -6.94 3.63 -4.68
C LEU A 73 -7.22 2.14 -4.75
N GLY A 74 -7.06 1.47 -3.62
CA GLY A 74 -7.36 0.05 -3.45
C GLY A 74 -8.56 -0.18 -2.55
N ALA A 75 -9.12 -1.39 -2.62
CA ALA A 75 -10.12 -1.86 -1.65
C ALA A 75 -9.57 -3.07 -0.90
N ASN A 76 -9.78 -3.11 0.41
CA ASN A 76 -9.21 -4.15 1.28
C ASN A 76 -9.70 -5.57 0.95
N ASP A 77 -10.87 -5.67 0.33
CA ASP A 77 -11.56 -6.90 -0.06
C ASP A 77 -11.52 -7.17 -1.58
N CYS A 78 -10.58 -6.51 -2.32
CA CYS A 78 -10.48 -6.57 -3.76
C CYS A 78 -9.41 -7.58 -4.23
N PRO A 79 -9.77 -8.67 -4.94
CA PRO A 79 -8.80 -9.64 -5.43
C PRO A 79 -7.81 -9.07 -6.45
N TYR A 80 -8.25 -8.12 -7.29
CA TYR A 80 -7.39 -7.47 -8.29
C TYR A 80 -6.39 -6.52 -7.64
N CYS A 81 -6.77 -5.86 -6.54
CA CYS A 81 -5.89 -5.04 -5.73
C CYS A 81 -4.77 -5.91 -5.16
N ARG A 82 -5.12 -7.05 -4.56
CA ARG A 82 -4.13 -7.99 -4.03
C ARG A 82 -3.15 -8.48 -5.09
N ARG A 83 -3.63 -8.83 -6.28
CA ARG A 83 -2.74 -9.24 -7.37
C ARG A 83 -1.72 -8.17 -7.73
N TYR A 84 -2.14 -6.91 -7.75
CA TYR A 84 -1.23 -5.80 -8.01
C TYR A 84 -0.27 -5.54 -6.84
N GLU A 85 -0.76 -5.62 -5.62
CA GLU A 85 0.04 -5.49 -4.40
C GLU A 85 1.09 -6.60 -4.31
N ASP A 86 0.72 -7.86 -4.60
CA ASP A 86 1.63 -9.01 -4.67
C ASP A 86 2.69 -8.82 -5.77
N PHE A 87 2.29 -8.30 -6.93
CA PHE A 87 3.24 -7.96 -8.00
C PHE A 87 4.27 -6.94 -7.53
N LEU A 88 3.84 -5.89 -6.85
CA LEU A 88 4.74 -4.88 -6.29
C LEU A 88 5.66 -5.47 -5.22
N GLU A 89 5.15 -6.33 -4.33
CA GLU A 89 5.94 -6.99 -3.30
C GLU A 89 7.05 -7.85 -3.91
N GLN A 90 6.68 -8.72 -4.87
CA GLN A 90 7.62 -9.62 -5.55
C GLN A 90 8.71 -8.87 -6.32
N ASN A 91 8.44 -7.66 -6.78
CA ASN A 91 9.36 -6.86 -7.60
C ASN A 91 9.91 -5.64 -6.85
N ALA A 92 9.77 -5.59 -5.52
CA ALA A 92 10.15 -4.44 -4.72
C ALA A 92 11.63 -4.06 -4.87
N ALA A 93 12.54 -5.03 -4.98
CA ALA A 93 13.96 -4.77 -5.15
C ALA A 93 14.29 -3.92 -6.39
N VAL A 94 13.51 -4.07 -7.47
CA VAL A 94 13.69 -3.33 -8.73
C VAL A 94 12.86 -2.06 -8.77
N LEU A 95 11.60 -2.15 -8.35
CA LEU A 95 10.63 -1.06 -8.52
C LEU A 95 10.71 -0.02 -7.41
N ALA A 96 10.88 -0.40 -6.14
CA ALA A 96 10.83 0.56 -5.04
C ALA A 96 11.87 1.70 -5.15
N PRO A 97 13.13 1.46 -5.59
CA PRO A 97 14.08 2.55 -5.84
C PRO A 97 13.60 3.55 -6.90
N GLN A 98 12.92 3.09 -7.96
CA GLN A 98 12.40 3.93 -9.03
C GLN A 98 11.24 4.81 -8.53
N PHE A 99 10.33 4.22 -7.76
CA PHE A 99 9.29 5.00 -7.08
C PHE A 99 9.91 6.03 -6.14
N ALA A 100 10.82 5.60 -5.27
CA ALA A 100 11.45 6.48 -4.29
C ALA A 100 12.21 7.66 -4.92
N ALA A 101 12.78 7.48 -6.11
CA ALA A 101 13.49 8.54 -6.81
C ALA A 101 12.57 9.70 -7.22
N GLN A 102 11.35 9.41 -7.72
CA GLN A 102 10.51 10.39 -8.38
C GLN A 102 9.17 10.64 -7.71
N TYR A 103 8.67 9.69 -6.93
CA TYR A 103 7.30 9.70 -6.41
C TYR A 103 7.24 9.62 -4.89
N ARG A 104 6.16 10.17 -4.35
CA ARG A 104 5.57 9.77 -3.07
C ARG A 104 4.33 8.94 -3.35
N VAL A 105 4.18 7.85 -2.65
CA VAL A 105 3.04 6.95 -2.81
C VAL A 105 1.98 7.30 -1.78
N ALA A 106 0.77 7.61 -2.23
CA ALA A 106 -0.42 7.72 -1.39
C ALA A 106 -1.29 6.48 -1.61
N ASP A 107 -1.57 5.77 -0.55
CA ASP A 107 -2.29 4.51 -0.55
C ASP A 107 -3.65 4.68 0.12
N LEU A 108 -4.68 4.87 -0.70
CA LEU A 108 -6.06 5.09 -0.29
C LEU A 108 -6.77 3.75 -0.06
N ARG A 109 -7.23 3.55 1.16
CA ARG A 109 -7.85 2.29 1.59
C ARG A 109 -9.37 2.37 1.60
N SER A 110 -10.00 1.76 0.60
CA SER A 110 -11.45 1.67 0.47
C SER A 110 -11.97 0.25 0.75
N ALA A 111 -13.22 0.02 0.41
CA ALA A 111 -13.88 -1.28 0.36
C ALA A 111 -14.72 -1.39 -0.92
N LEU A 112 -14.89 -2.60 -1.46
CA LEU A 112 -15.65 -2.82 -2.72
C LEU A 112 -17.10 -2.34 -2.64
N MET A 113 -17.68 -2.33 -1.46
CA MET A 113 -19.05 -1.85 -1.23
C MET A 113 -19.21 -0.33 -1.32
N VAL A 114 -18.11 0.42 -1.32
CA VAL A 114 -18.15 1.89 -1.45
C VAL A 114 -18.42 2.25 -2.90
N THR A 115 -19.52 2.94 -3.13
CA THR A 115 -19.91 3.41 -4.47
C THR A 115 -19.26 4.76 -4.81
N ALA A 116 -19.10 5.06 -6.09
CA ALA A 116 -18.53 6.33 -6.56
C ALA A 116 -19.26 7.58 -6.01
N SER A 117 -20.56 7.49 -5.81
CA SER A 117 -21.38 8.59 -5.23
C SER A 117 -21.08 8.87 -3.75
N ARG A 118 -20.45 7.92 -3.05
CA ARG A 118 -20.07 8.04 -1.64
C ARG A 118 -18.59 8.32 -1.44
N LEU A 119 -17.77 8.29 -2.50
CA LEU A 119 -16.35 8.49 -2.43
C LEU A 119 -15.99 9.94 -2.76
N TYR A 120 -15.20 10.54 -1.91
CA TYR A 120 -14.74 11.93 -2.03
C TYR A 120 -13.22 12.00 -1.88
N ILE A 121 -12.60 12.90 -2.63
CA ILE A 121 -11.16 13.19 -2.54
C ILE A 121 -10.99 14.66 -2.14
N ARG A 122 -10.26 14.88 -1.06
CA ARG A 122 -9.87 16.20 -0.60
C ARG A 122 -8.48 16.58 -1.12
N LEU A 123 -8.37 17.77 -1.68
CA LEU A 123 -7.11 18.39 -2.11
C LEU A 123 -7.11 19.85 -1.58
N GLY A 124 -6.38 20.08 -0.51
CA GLY A 124 -6.42 21.37 0.20
C GLY A 124 -7.83 21.67 0.72
N ASP A 125 -8.35 22.83 0.40
CA ASP A 125 -9.68 23.28 0.84
C ASP A 125 -10.83 22.65 0.02
N ARG A 126 -10.52 21.95 -1.07
CA ARG A 126 -11.51 21.40 -1.97
C ARG A 126 -11.75 19.93 -1.67
N SER A 127 -13.00 19.59 -1.38
CA SER A 127 -13.46 18.22 -1.28
C SER A 127 -14.36 17.89 -2.47
N LEU A 128 -13.89 17.05 -3.36
CA LEU A 128 -14.54 16.73 -4.63
C LEU A 128 -15.19 15.36 -4.57
N PRO A 129 -16.46 15.20 -5.00
CA PRO A 129 -17.00 13.89 -5.33
C PRO A 129 -16.08 13.16 -6.31
N TYR A 130 -16.00 11.83 -6.24
CA TYR A 130 -15.13 11.02 -7.08
C TYR A 130 -15.20 11.38 -8.58
N ALA A 131 -16.40 11.52 -9.11
CA ALA A 131 -16.59 11.87 -10.53
C ALA A 131 -16.07 13.27 -10.88
N GLU A 132 -16.14 14.23 -9.96
CA GLU A 132 -15.59 15.57 -10.17
C GLU A 132 -14.08 15.58 -10.03
N PHE A 133 -13.54 14.84 -9.07
CA PHE A 133 -12.11 14.63 -8.98
C PHE A 133 -11.55 14.05 -10.28
N GLN A 134 -12.16 13.01 -10.83
CA GLN A 134 -11.74 12.41 -12.09
C GLN A 134 -11.79 13.41 -13.25
N ARG A 135 -12.87 14.17 -13.39
CA ARG A 135 -12.94 15.24 -14.41
C ARG A 135 -11.87 16.29 -14.23
N SER A 136 -11.58 16.67 -12.97
CA SER A 136 -10.54 17.67 -12.67
C SER A 136 -9.13 17.23 -13.08
N ILE A 137 -8.90 15.93 -13.20
CA ILE A 137 -7.65 15.34 -13.69
C ILE A 137 -7.74 14.85 -15.15
N GLY A 138 -8.75 15.30 -15.90
CA GLY A 138 -8.91 15.00 -17.32
C GLY A 138 -9.34 13.56 -17.63
N ASP A 139 -9.90 12.83 -16.67
CA ASP A 139 -10.39 11.48 -16.91
C ASP A 139 -11.85 11.49 -17.35
N GLU A 140 -12.05 11.22 -18.64
CA GLU A 140 -13.39 11.12 -19.21
C GLU A 140 -14.16 9.86 -18.79
N ARG A 141 -13.46 8.84 -18.26
CA ARG A 141 -14.07 7.60 -17.75
C ARG A 141 -14.64 7.75 -16.34
N ALA A 142 -14.82 8.98 -15.89
CA ALA A 142 -15.17 9.39 -14.54
C ALA A 142 -16.45 8.77 -13.93
N ARG A 143 -17.17 7.96 -14.68
CA ARG A 143 -18.47 7.43 -14.27
C ARG A 143 -18.39 6.13 -13.49
N MET A 144 -17.27 5.41 -13.57
CA MET A 144 -17.12 4.10 -12.94
C MET A 144 -16.00 4.13 -11.92
N LEU A 145 -16.33 3.76 -10.69
CA LEU A 145 -15.31 3.46 -9.68
C LEU A 145 -14.78 2.05 -9.96
N VAL A 146 -13.49 1.94 -10.21
CA VAL A 146 -12.80 0.68 -10.48
C VAL A 146 -11.65 0.52 -9.48
N TYR A 147 -11.46 -0.70 -8.98
CA TYR A 147 -10.35 -1.04 -8.12
C TYR A 147 -9.45 -2.10 -8.78
N PRO A 148 -8.11 -1.94 -8.71
CA PRO A 148 -7.41 -0.73 -8.27
C PRO A 148 -7.51 0.41 -9.29
N SER A 149 -7.37 1.66 -8.84
CA SER A 149 -7.16 2.84 -9.68
C SER A 149 -5.85 3.51 -9.30
N VAL A 150 -5.14 4.05 -10.28
CA VAL A 150 -3.88 4.77 -10.07
C VAL A 150 -3.90 6.08 -10.83
N TRP A 151 -3.44 7.15 -10.20
CA TRP A 151 -3.21 8.45 -10.82
C TRP A 151 -1.80 8.95 -10.52
N LEU A 152 -1.15 9.53 -11.52
CA LEU A 152 0.09 10.26 -11.33
C LEU A 152 -0.24 11.75 -11.32
N LEU A 153 0.13 12.43 -10.24
CA LEU A 153 -0.11 13.85 -10.07
C LEU A 153 1.23 14.58 -9.89
N GLY A 154 1.33 15.74 -10.53
CA GLY A 154 2.42 16.67 -10.28
C GLY A 154 2.37 17.26 -8.86
N PRO A 155 3.42 17.97 -8.44
CA PRO A 155 3.44 18.61 -7.14
C PRO A 155 2.40 19.73 -7.00
N ASP A 156 1.86 20.22 -8.10
CA ASP A 156 0.75 21.19 -8.17
C ASP A 156 -0.64 20.55 -8.23
N ALA A 157 -0.71 19.22 -8.04
CA ALA A 157 -1.89 18.38 -8.17
C ALA A 157 -2.45 18.29 -9.60
N ARG A 158 -1.68 18.73 -10.62
CA ARG A 158 -2.07 18.48 -12.00
C ARG A 158 -1.90 17.01 -12.36
N PRO A 159 -2.83 16.46 -13.12
CA PRO A 159 -2.67 15.10 -13.62
C PRO A 159 -1.53 15.06 -14.63
N LEU A 160 -0.63 14.13 -14.44
CA LEU A 160 0.42 13.80 -15.40
C LEU A 160 -0.05 12.64 -16.26
N MET A 161 -0.58 11.63 -15.62
CA MET A 161 -1.13 10.47 -16.30
C MET A 161 -2.19 9.82 -15.42
N GLN A 162 -3.22 9.32 -16.07
CA GLN A 162 -4.10 8.35 -15.48
C GLN A 162 -3.81 6.98 -16.06
N MET A 163 -3.51 6.08 -15.15
CA MET A 163 -3.26 4.71 -15.52
C MET A 163 -4.59 3.98 -15.67
N PRO A 164 -4.77 3.15 -16.72
CA PRO A 164 -5.96 2.36 -16.84
C PRO A 164 -6.19 1.57 -15.55
N ALA A 165 -7.37 1.68 -15.01
CA ALA A 165 -7.77 0.89 -13.86
C ALA A 165 -8.26 -0.49 -14.33
N GLY A 166 -8.00 -1.53 -13.53
CA GLY A 166 -8.58 -2.84 -13.74
C GLY A 166 -7.64 -3.89 -14.33
N ASN A 167 -8.25 -4.94 -14.87
CA ASN A 167 -7.55 -6.12 -15.34
C ASN A 167 -6.48 -5.83 -16.39
N GLY A 168 -5.28 -6.31 -16.15
CA GLY A 168 -4.25 -6.40 -17.17
C GLY A 168 -3.29 -5.22 -17.24
N THR A 169 -3.40 -4.25 -16.35
CA THR A 169 -2.48 -3.12 -16.33
C THR A 169 -1.33 -3.39 -15.36
N PHE A 170 -0.08 -3.15 -15.84
CA PHE A 170 1.15 -3.27 -15.02
C PHE A 170 1.38 -4.66 -14.46
N GLN A 171 1.29 -5.67 -15.30
CA GLN A 171 1.58 -7.05 -14.91
C GLN A 171 3.07 -7.39 -15.03
N THR A 172 3.86 -6.50 -15.63
CA THR A 172 5.30 -6.70 -15.83
C THR A 172 6.12 -5.51 -15.35
N VAL A 173 7.35 -5.79 -14.91
CA VAL A 173 8.30 -4.75 -14.50
C VAL A 173 8.59 -3.74 -15.60
N PRO A 174 8.82 -4.14 -16.87
CA PRO A 174 9.03 -3.18 -17.96
C PRO A 174 7.89 -2.20 -18.15
N GLU A 175 6.63 -2.67 -18.13
CA GLU A 175 5.44 -1.81 -18.26
C GLU A 175 5.35 -0.80 -17.12
N GLN A 176 5.59 -1.26 -15.88
CA GLN A 176 5.58 -0.37 -14.71
C GLN A 176 6.68 0.69 -14.80
N LEU A 177 7.88 0.31 -15.27
CA LEU A 177 8.99 1.24 -15.46
C LEU A 177 8.76 2.22 -16.59
N GLU A 178 8.15 1.78 -17.69
CA GLU A 178 7.79 2.65 -18.81
C GLU A 178 6.89 3.78 -18.35
N ILE A 179 5.84 3.46 -17.60
CA ILE A 179 4.90 4.46 -17.08
C ILE A 179 5.58 5.45 -16.14
N LEU A 180 6.44 4.98 -15.24
CA LEU A 180 7.18 5.87 -14.35
C LEU A 180 8.15 6.81 -15.10
N ARG A 181 8.52 6.48 -16.35
CA ARG A 181 9.43 7.26 -17.21
C ARG A 181 8.74 8.18 -18.19
N LEU A 182 7.50 7.89 -18.59
CA LEU A 182 6.76 8.68 -19.59
C LEU A 182 6.59 10.16 -19.19
N GLU A 183 6.88 10.48 -17.95
CA GLU A 183 6.73 11.80 -17.36
C GLU A 183 8.08 12.54 -17.15
N GLN A 184 9.15 12.11 -17.81
CA GLN A 184 10.48 12.75 -17.71
C GLN A 184 10.67 13.85 -18.72
#